data_ea30f645d55d5ce101727e84ef31caaa
#
_entry.id   ea30f645d55d5ce101727e84ef31caaa
#
_cell.length_a   1.000
_cell.length_b   1.000
_cell.length_c   1.000
_cell.angle_alpha   90.00
_cell.angle_beta   90.00
_cell.angle_gamma   90.00
#
_symmetry.space_group_name_H-M   'P 1'
#
loop_
_entity.id
_entity.type
_entity.pdbx_description
1 polymer ?
#
loop_
_entity_poly.entity_id
_entity_poly.type
_entity_poly.pdbx_seq_one_letter_code
_entity_poly.pdbx_strand_id
1 'polypeptide(L)'
;IAQRHLKPGGIMAQWIPLHSQGANEVLMHFKTFLSVFPHSIAWMPVANEIIIIGSSSPIEIDLEELKARFSDPVVSRVMKEIQISNVFSFLGNIWFLEGQMNELAKGQPVITDNRPTIEFYLDLGNVIGVYGREDLVFTRAPFREIASRVSGMTHDDQNKLEIIYDAIDLY
;
A
#
# COMPACT_ATOMS: atom_id res chain seq x y z
N ILE A 1 3.56 5.04 -19.69
CA ILE A 1 2.24 5.04 -20.39
C ILE A 1 1.15 5.43 -19.42
N ALA A 2 0.96 4.74 -18.28
CA ALA A 2 -0.13 4.96 -17.33
C ALA A 2 -0.28 6.44 -16.90
N GLN A 3 0.81 7.09 -16.49
CA GLN A 3 0.79 8.49 -16.03
C GLN A 3 0.17 9.46 -17.05
N ARG A 4 0.38 9.22 -18.35
CA ARG A 4 -0.15 10.10 -19.43
C ARG A 4 -1.67 9.96 -19.63
N HIS A 5 -2.27 8.92 -19.09
CA HIS A 5 -3.70 8.64 -19.20
C HIS A 5 -4.48 9.01 -17.93
N LEU A 6 -3.79 9.38 -16.86
CA LEU A 6 -4.45 9.87 -15.65
C LEU A 6 -4.90 11.32 -15.84
N LYS A 7 -6.10 11.60 -15.38
CA LYS A 7 -6.60 12.99 -15.24
C LYS A 7 -5.81 13.69 -14.11
N PRO A 8 -5.82 15.02 -14.05
CA PRO A 8 -5.33 15.74 -12.88
C PRO A 8 -5.96 15.19 -11.58
N GLY A 9 -5.16 14.89 -10.57
CA GLY A 9 -5.60 14.24 -9.33
C GLY A 9 -5.95 12.75 -9.46
N GLY A 10 -5.79 12.16 -10.65
CA GLY A 10 -6.03 10.73 -10.86
C GLY A 10 -5.02 9.85 -10.13
N ILE A 11 -5.47 8.67 -9.74
CA ILE A 11 -4.66 7.66 -9.06
C ILE A 11 -4.47 6.42 -9.93
N MET A 12 -3.33 5.77 -9.77
CA MET A 12 -3.01 4.45 -10.30
C MET A 12 -2.95 3.47 -9.13
N ALA A 13 -3.57 2.31 -9.27
CA ALA A 13 -3.41 1.22 -8.33
C ALA A 13 -2.74 0.03 -9.02
N GLN A 14 -1.77 -0.57 -8.34
CA GLN A 14 -1.08 -1.77 -8.80
C GLN A 14 -1.05 -2.80 -7.68
N TRP A 15 -1.54 -3.98 -7.97
CA TRP A 15 -1.42 -5.14 -7.09
C TRP A 15 -0.04 -5.77 -7.20
N ILE A 16 0.55 -6.14 -6.05
CA ILE A 16 1.83 -6.84 -5.94
C ILE A 16 1.62 -8.03 -5.01
N PRO A 17 1.66 -9.25 -5.52
CA PRO A 17 1.64 -10.45 -4.69
C PRO A 17 2.97 -10.58 -3.95
N LEU A 18 2.94 -10.83 -2.65
CA LEU A 18 4.15 -11.10 -1.86
C LEU A 18 4.52 -12.59 -1.88
N HIS A 19 3.58 -13.44 -2.25
CA HIS A 19 3.84 -14.86 -2.47
C HIS A 19 4.60 -15.07 -3.79
N SER A 20 5.51 -16.00 -3.81
CA SER A 20 6.31 -16.35 -5.00
C SER A 20 7.28 -15.23 -5.47
N GLN A 21 7.59 -14.28 -4.62
CA GLN A 21 8.58 -13.23 -4.85
C GLN A 21 9.50 -13.11 -3.65
N GLY A 22 10.78 -12.82 -3.87
CA GLY A 22 11.70 -12.44 -2.81
C GLY A 22 11.55 -10.95 -2.44
N ALA A 23 12.16 -10.54 -1.33
CA ALA A 23 12.15 -9.16 -0.89
C ALA A 23 12.68 -8.19 -1.95
N ASN A 24 13.76 -8.58 -2.66
CA ASN A 24 14.37 -7.75 -3.70
C ASN A 24 13.41 -7.45 -4.86
N GLU A 25 12.62 -8.44 -5.31
CA GLU A 25 11.65 -8.27 -6.38
C GLU A 25 10.55 -7.30 -5.95
N VAL A 26 10.04 -7.41 -4.74
CA VAL A 26 9.04 -6.47 -4.17
C VAL A 26 9.62 -5.05 -4.11
N LEU A 27 10.87 -4.90 -3.66
CA LEU A 27 11.53 -3.60 -3.61
C LEU A 27 11.82 -3.02 -4.99
N MET A 28 12.08 -3.84 -6.01
CA MET A 28 12.16 -3.38 -7.40
C MET A 28 10.79 -2.87 -7.92
N HIS A 29 9.67 -3.50 -7.53
CA HIS A 29 8.34 -2.97 -7.82
C HIS A 29 8.13 -1.60 -7.17
N PHE A 30 8.49 -1.43 -5.89
CA PHE A 30 8.42 -0.14 -5.21
C PHE A 30 9.24 0.91 -5.95
N LYS A 31 10.50 0.59 -6.27
CA LYS A 31 11.39 1.49 -7.01
C LYS A 31 10.83 1.92 -8.35
N THR A 32 10.29 0.95 -9.08
CA THR A 32 9.72 1.18 -10.42
C THR A 32 8.47 2.05 -10.31
N PHE A 33 7.56 1.73 -9.40
CA PHE A 33 6.32 2.47 -9.22
C PHE A 33 6.57 3.92 -8.79
N LEU A 34 7.44 4.12 -7.79
CA LEU A 34 7.83 5.45 -7.29
C LEU A 34 8.54 6.31 -8.33
N SER A 35 9.25 5.70 -9.28
CA SER A 35 9.88 6.45 -10.39
C SER A 35 8.87 7.11 -11.32
N VAL A 36 7.62 6.66 -11.31
CA VAL A 36 6.52 7.18 -12.14
C VAL A 36 5.53 7.97 -11.29
N PHE A 37 5.22 7.49 -10.08
CA PHE A 37 4.26 8.06 -9.14
C PHE A 37 4.95 8.39 -7.83
N PRO A 38 5.50 9.61 -7.68
CA PRO A 38 6.30 9.98 -6.51
C PRO A 38 5.51 10.07 -5.20
N HIS A 39 4.19 10.27 -5.30
CA HIS A 39 3.27 10.27 -4.16
C HIS A 39 2.53 8.94 -4.13
N SER A 40 2.87 8.10 -3.18
CA SER A 40 2.35 6.74 -3.14
C SER A 40 2.09 6.25 -1.73
N ILE A 41 1.09 5.38 -1.64
CA ILE A 41 0.70 4.69 -0.41
C ILE A 41 0.67 3.19 -0.74
N ALA A 42 1.28 2.35 0.09
CA ALA A 42 1.12 0.91 0.02
C ALA A 42 0.11 0.45 1.06
N TRP A 43 -0.93 -0.19 0.60
CA TRP A 43 -2.04 -0.72 1.37
C TRP A 43 -1.99 -2.23 1.37
N MET A 44 -2.06 -2.86 2.55
CA MET A 44 -1.89 -4.31 2.74
C MET A 44 -3.12 -4.90 3.44
N PRO A 45 -4.19 -5.23 2.69
CA PRO A 45 -5.44 -5.74 3.26
C PRO A 45 -5.32 -7.14 3.84
N VAL A 46 -4.41 -7.92 3.29
CA VAL A 46 -4.09 -9.28 3.73
C VAL A 46 -2.57 -9.49 3.69
N ALA A 47 -2.08 -10.36 4.53
CA ALA A 47 -0.66 -10.51 4.83
C ALA A 47 0.27 -10.83 3.64
N ASN A 48 -0.25 -11.25 2.51
CA ASN A 48 0.55 -11.68 1.35
C ASN A 48 0.32 -10.82 0.11
N GLU A 49 -0.33 -9.67 0.24
CA GLU A 49 -0.69 -8.85 -0.90
C GLU A 49 -0.54 -7.37 -0.58
N ILE A 50 0.10 -6.64 -1.46
CA ILE A 50 0.20 -5.18 -1.41
C ILE A 50 -0.54 -4.59 -2.61
N ILE A 51 -1.30 -3.53 -2.36
CA ILE A 51 -1.81 -2.65 -3.40
C ILE A 51 -1.08 -1.32 -3.23
N ILE A 52 -0.25 -0.96 -4.21
CA ILE A 52 0.35 0.37 -4.25
C ILE A 52 -0.60 1.30 -4.98
N ILE A 53 -0.93 2.40 -4.33
CA ILE A 53 -1.74 3.49 -4.87
C ILE A 53 -0.82 4.68 -5.07
N GLY A 54 -0.77 5.25 -6.26
CA GLY A 54 0.13 6.35 -6.57
C GLY A 54 -0.51 7.44 -7.43
N SER A 55 0.02 8.64 -7.29
CA SER A 55 -0.40 9.83 -8.02
C SER A 55 0.81 10.71 -8.39
N SER A 56 0.61 11.60 -9.36
CA SER A 56 1.55 12.69 -9.65
C SER A 56 1.42 13.87 -8.68
N SER A 57 0.37 13.89 -7.86
CA SER A 57 0.10 14.91 -6.83
C SER A 57 0.04 14.26 -5.45
N PRO A 58 0.29 14.99 -4.37
CA PRO A 58 0.13 14.47 -3.02
C PRO A 58 -1.22 13.78 -2.81
N ILE A 59 -1.19 12.61 -2.17
CA ILE A 59 -2.40 11.88 -1.80
C ILE A 59 -2.80 12.34 -0.40
N GLU A 60 -3.91 13.06 -0.34
CA GLU A 60 -4.57 13.43 0.91
C GLU A 60 -5.87 12.66 1.02
N ILE A 61 -6.20 12.21 2.22
CA ILE A 61 -7.40 11.43 2.50
C ILE A 61 -8.34 12.28 3.32
N ASP A 62 -9.49 12.62 2.75
CA ASP A 62 -10.58 13.27 3.49
C ASP A 62 -11.41 12.20 4.21
N LEU A 63 -11.42 12.25 5.56
CA LEU A 63 -12.11 11.25 6.36
C LEU A 63 -13.62 11.28 6.16
N GLU A 64 -14.22 12.44 6.01
CA GLU A 64 -15.67 12.56 5.85
C GLU A 64 -16.11 12.06 4.46
N GLU A 65 -15.34 12.37 3.42
CA GLU A 65 -15.59 11.79 2.10
C GLU A 65 -15.44 10.26 2.14
N LEU A 66 -14.41 9.76 2.81
CA LEU A 66 -14.18 8.32 2.95
C LEU A 66 -15.31 7.63 3.74
N LYS A 67 -15.78 8.23 4.85
CA LYS A 67 -16.95 7.75 5.60
C LYS A 67 -18.21 7.71 4.72
N ALA A 68 -18.44 8.75 3.92
CA ALA A 68 -19.56 8.80 3.00
C ALA A 68 -19.50 7.66 1.97
N ARG A 69 -18.33 7.39 1.40
CA ARG A 69 -18.13 6.25 0.49
C ARG A 69 -18.36 4.90 1.15
N PHE A 70 -17.92 4.72 2.39
CA PHE A 70 -18.17 3.49 3.16
C PHE A 70 -19.66 3.31 3.53
N SER A 71 -20.44 4.40 3.51
CA SER A 71 -21.89 4.35 3.71
C SER A 71 -22.67 3.89 2.46
N ASP A 72 -22.03 3.87 1.29
CA ASP A 72 -22.61 3.29 0.07
C ASP A 72 -22.78 1.78 0.26
N PRO A 73 -23.99 1.21 0.03
CA PRO A 73 -24.26 -0.22 0.25
C PRO A 73 -23.39 -1.15 -0.61
N VAL A 74 -23.01 -0.73 -1.82
CA VAL A 74 -22.17 -1.53 -2.72
C VAL A 74 -20.75 -1.56 -2.19
N VAL A 75 -20.18 -0.40 -1.85
CA VAL A 75 -18.84 -0.28 -1.28
C VAL A 75 -18.75 -1.05 0.05
N SER A 76 -19.71 -0.82 0.95
CA SER A 76 -19.77 -1.52 2.25
C SER A 76 -19.80 -3.04 2.10
N ARG A 77 -20.58 -3.56 1.14
CA ARG A 77 -20.64 -5.01 0.88
C ARG A 77 -19.30 -5.56 0.39
N VAL A 78 -18.72 -4.93 -0.62
CA VAL A 78 -17.44 -5.37 -1.20
C VAL A 78 -16.32 -5.32 -0.16
N MET A 79 -16.25 -4.24 0.65
CA MET A 79 -15.25 -4.13 1.70
C MET A 79 -15.41 -5.22 2.78
N LYS A 80 -16.63 -5.58 3.15
CA LYS A 80 -16.88 -6.68 4.09
C LYS A 80 -16.45 -8.05 3.56
N GLU A 81 -16.56 -8.29 2.25
CA GLU A 81 -16.10 -9.53 1.63
C GLU A 81 -14.59 -9.75 1.82
N ILE A 82 -13.80 -8.66 1.87
CA ILE A 82 -12.36 -8.68 2.18
C ILE A 82 -12.07 -8.36 3.67
N GLN A 83 -13.04 -8.51 4.55
CA GLN A 83 -12.94 -8.31 6.01
C GLN A 83 -12.61 -6.87 6.44
N ILE A 84 -12.78 -5.89 5.59
CA ILE A 84 -12.68 -4.47 5.92
C ILE A 84 -14.04 -3.96 6.35
N SER A 85 -14.28 -3.89 7.66
CA SER A 85 -15.62 -3.62 8.21
C SER A 85 -15.98 -2.12 8.29
N ASN A 86 -14.99 -1.25 8.33
CA ASN A 86 -15.19 0.19 8.48
C ASN A 86 -13.99 1.00 7.95
N VAL A 87 -14.14 2.31 7.92
CA VAL A 87 -13.13 3.25 7.42
C VAL A 87 -11.80 3.17 8.18
N PHE A 88 -11.83 2.94 9.49
CA PHE A 88 -10.60 2.86 10.28
C PHE A 88 -9.84 1.56 10.02
N SER A 89 -10.56 0.44 9.80
CA SER A 89 -9.96 -0.80 9.33
C SER A 89 -9.31 -0.63 7.96
N PHE A 90 -9.91 0.17 7.06
CA PHE A 90 -9.30 0.50 5.77
C PHE A 90 -8.01 1.31 5.94
N LEU A 91 -8.06 2.39 6.72
CA LEU A 91 -6.91 3.25 7.00
C LEU A 91 -5.81 2.52 7.78
N GLY A 92 -6.20 1.67 8.72
CA GLY A 92 -5.28 0.87 9.52
C GLY A 92 -4.46 -0.13 8.68
N ASN A 93 -4.90 -0.48 7.48
CA ASN A 93 -4.13 -1.32 6.56
C ASN A 93 -3.15 -0.53 5.65
N ILE A 94 -2.98 0.77 5.84
CA ILE A 94 -1.88 1.52 5.23
C ILE A 94 -0.58 1.04 5.87
N TRP A 95 0.31 0.48 5.06
CA TRP A 95 1.55 -0.14 5.53
C TRP A 95 2.76 0.74 5.31
N PHE A 96 2.88 1.33 4.11
CA PHE A 96 3.98 2.22 3.78
C PHE A 96 3.47 3.51 3.14
N LEU A 97 4.19 4.58 3.39
CA LEU A 97 4.14 5.81 2.63
C LEU A 97 5.37 5.91 1.70
N GLU A 98 5.35 6.86 0.79
CA GLU A 98 6.42 7.03 -0.20
C GLU A 98 7.83 7.16 0.43
N GLY A 99 7.94 7.76 1.60
CA GLY A 99 9.21 7.92 2.32
C GLY A 99 9.83 6.57 2.68
N GLN A 100 9.07 5.70 3.35
CA GLN A 100 9.52 4.37 3.74
C GLN A 100 9.80 3.50 2.51
N MET A 101 8.91 3.53 1.51
CA MET A 101 9.13 2.76 0.27
C MET A 101 10.41 3.19 -0.46
N ASN A 102 10.72 4.49 -0.49
CA ASN A 102 11.96 4.99 -1.09
C ASN A 102 13.21 4.51 -0.34
N GLU A 103 13.18 4.53 0.99
CA GLU A 103 14.32 4.04 1.78
C GLU A 103 14.52 2.52 1.61
N LEU A 104 13.45 1.74 1.69
CA LEU A 104 13.50 0.30 1.49
C LEU A 104 14.00 -0.08 0.08
N ALA A 105 13.54 0.64 -0.95
CA ALA A 105 13.92 0.39 -2.33
C ALA A 105 15.23 1.07 -2.76
N LYS A 106 15.98 1.63 -1.81
CA LYS A 106 17.25 2.30 -2.08
C LYS A 106 18.27 1.34 -2.71
N GLY A 107 18.82 1.74 -3.84
CA GLY A 107 19.77 0.91 -4.58
C GLY A 107 19.16 -0.17 -5.46
N GLN A 108 17.86 -0.38 -5.41
CA GLN A 108 17.18 -1.32 -6.29
C GLN A 108 17.09 -0.78 -7.72
N PRO A 109 17.22 -1.63 -8.75
CA PRO A 109 17.03 -1.24 -10.13
C PRO A 109 15.56 -0.99 -10.45
N VAL A 110 15.32 -0.15 -11.45
CA VAL A 110 13.99 0.03 -12.05
C VAL A 110 13.74 -1.09 -13.06
N ILE A 111 12.57 -1.70 -13.02
CA ILE A 111 12.11 -2.68 -14.02
C ILE A 111 11.73 -1.92 -15.29
N THR A 112 12.21 -2.37 -16.42
CA THR A 112 11.88 -1.79 -17.72
C THR A 112 11.55 -2.89 -18.73
N ASP A 113 10.85 -2.55 -19.81
CA ASP A 113 10.51 -3.49 -20.90
C ASP A 113 11.77 -4.19 -21.49
N ASN A 114 12.92 -3.49 -21.50
CA ASN A 114 14.18 -4.06 -21.95
C ASN A 114 14.93 -4.85 -20.87
N ARG A 115 14.49 -4.79 -19.62
CA ARG A 115 15.01 -5.52 -18.46
C ARG A 115 13.86 -5.97 -17.57
N PRO A 116 13.05 -6.91 -18.04
CA PRO A 116 11.92 -7.46 -17.26
C PRO A 116 12.44 -8.48 -16.23
N THR A 117 13.24 -8.01 -15.31
CA THR A 117 14.03 -8.84 -14.37
C THR A 117 13.13 -9.81 -13.59
N ILE A 118 11.89 -9.40 -13.29
CA ILE A 118 10.95 -10.18 -12.48
C ILE A 118 10.34 -11.34 -13.28
N GLU A 119 10.18 -11.21 -14.59
CA GLU A 119 9.58 -12.28 -15.42
C GLU A 119 10.47 -13.53 -15.53
N PHE A 120 11.77 -13.38 -15.27
CA PHE A 120 12.74 -14.48 -15.39
C PHE A 120 13.23 -15.03 -14.05
N TYR A 121 12.85 -14.42 -12.92
CA TYR A 121 13.24 -14.82 -11.58
C TYR A 121 12.20 -15.70 -10.87
N LEU A 122 11.56 -16.60 -11.60
CA LEU A 122 10.91 -17.73 -10.96
C LEU A 122 12.02 -18.68 -10.48
N ASP A 123 12.61 -18.38 -9.35
CA ASP A 123 13.43 -19.36 -8.64
C ASP A 123 12.49 -20.46 -8.12
N LEU A 124 12.39 -21.53 -8.89
CA LEU A 124 11.58 -22.69 -8.55
C LEU A 124 11.99 -23.33 -7.21
N GLY A 125 13.16 -22.98 -6.67
CA GLY A 125 13.60 -23.37 -5.32
C GLY A 125 12.88 -22.65 -4.21
N ASN A 126 12.32 -21.47 -4.46
CA ASN A 126 11.63 -20.64 -3.46
C ASN A 126 10.09 -20.75 -3.49
N VAL A 127 9.54 -21.68 -4.26
CA VAL A 127 8.09 -21.91 -4.37
C VAL A 127 7.42 -22.34 -3.05
N ILE A 128 8.18 -22.62 -1.99
CA ILE A 128 7.69 -23.16 -0.72
C ILE A 128 7.94 -22.21 0.47
N GLY A 129 8.25 -20.94 0.26
CA GLY A 129 8.54 -20.06 1.38
C GLY A 129 7.86 -18.69 1.27
N VAL A 130 7.34 -18.23 2.36
CA VAL A 130 6.89 -16.84 2.59
C VAL A 130 8.13 -15.94 2.68
N TYR A 131 8.91 -15.85 1.61
CA TYR A 131 10.20 -15.16 1.59
C TYR A 131 10.02 -13.74 1.05
N GLY A 132 10.23 -12.78 1.82
CA GLY A 132 10.13 -11.35 1.55
C GLY A 132 9.17 -10.64 2.49
N ARG A 133 8.45 -11.41 3.31
CA ARG A 133 7.46 -10.89 4.24
C ARG A 133 8.07 -10.42 5.56
N GLU A 134 9.04 -11.17 6.10
CA GLU A 134 9.54 -10.91 7.45
C GLU A 134 10.19 -9.53 7.54
N ASP A 135 11.04 -9.16 6.59
CA ASP A 135 11.70 -7.86 6.59
C ASP A 135 10.76 -6.68 6.26
N LEU A 136 9.70 -6.92 5.47
CA LEU A 136 8.73 -5.90 5.10
C LEU A 136 7.67 -5.67 6.18
N VAL A 137 7.27 -6.72 6.90
CA VAL A 137 6.25 -6.63 7.95
C VAL A 137 6.72 -5.77 9.13
N PHE A 138 8.02 -5.76 9.43
CA PHE A 138 8.58 -5.03 10.58
C PHE A 138 8.85 -3.54 10.34
N THR A 139 8.61 -3.02 9.13
CA THR A 139 8.99 -1.64 8.76
C THR A 139 7.80 -0.75 8.44
N ARG A 140 6.67 -0.99 9.05
CA ARG A 140 5.45 -0.20 8.84
C ARG A 140 5.66 1.29 9.11
N ALA A 141 5.01 2.14 8.31
CA ALA A 141 5.02 3.59 8.52
C ALA A 141 4.51 3.96 9.91
N PRO A 142 5.17 4.87 10.66
CA PRO A 142 4.70 5.28 11.98
C PRO A 142 3.28 5.82 11.95
N PHE A 143 2.47 5.48 12.96
CA PHE A 143 1.07 5.90 13.06
C PHE A 143 0.86 7.40 12.77
N ARG A 144 1.69 8.26 13.38
CA ARG A 144 1.58 9.73 13.20
C ARG A 144 1.77 10.18 11.75
N GLU A 145 2.57 9.46 10.97
CA GLU A 145 2.77 9.77 9.56
C GLU A 145 1.54 9.38 8.74
N ILE A 146 0.94 8.23 9.02
CA ILE A 146 -0.33 7.81 8.41
C ILE A 146 -1.43 8.79 8.78
N ALA A 147 -1.57 9.11 10.06
CA ALA A 147 -2.57 10.04 10.57
C ALA A 147 -2.44 11.44 9.93
N SER A 148 -1.22 11.90 9.65
CA SER A 148 -0.99 13.20 8.99
C SER A 148 -1.51 13.28 7.55
N ARG A 149 -1.80 12.14 6.91
CA ARG A 149 -2.38 12.07 5.56
C ARG A 149 -3.90 12.13 5.55
N VAL A 150 -4.52 12.08 6.73
CA VAL A 150 -5.97 12.03 6.88
C VAL A 150 -6.46 13.36 7.45
N SER A 151 -7.18 14.13 6.64
CA SER A 151 -7.83 15.37 7.08
C SER A 151 -9.20 15.09 7.70
N GLY A 152 -9.72 16.04 8.48
CA GLY A 152 -11.05 15.97 9.07
C GLY A 152 -11.20 15.01 10.27
N MET A 153 -10.11 14.46 10.80
CA MET A 153 -10.18 13.61 12.01
C MET A 153 -10.45 14.44 13.27
N THR A 154 -11.41 13.99 14.06
CA THR A 154 -11.56 14.39 15.46
C THR A 154 -10.54 13.64 16.33
N HIS A 155 -10.40 14.07 17.60
CA HIS A 155 -9.57 13.33 18.56
C HIS A 155 -10.06 11.88 18.79
N ASP A 156 -11.38 11.67 18.79
CA ASP A 156 -11.99 10.35 18.90
C ASP A 156 -11.71 9.48 17.66
N ASP A 157 -11.76 10.04 16.46
CA ASP A 157 -11.39 9.35 15.23
C ASP A 157 -9.91 8.92 15.25
N GLN A 158 -9.02 9.80 15.73
CA GLN A 158 -7.61 9.50 15.86
C GLN A 158 -7.36 8.34 16.83
N ASN A 159 -8.01 8.36 18.00
CA ASN A 159 -7.90 7.27 18.96
C ASN A 159 -8.41 5.93 18.39
N LYS A 160 -9.52 5.95 17.66
CA LYS A 160 -10.06 4.75 16.99
C LYS A 160 -9.08 4.19 15.95
N LEU A 161 -8.48 5.06 15.16
CA LEU A 161 -7.50 4.65 14.16
C LEU A 161 -6.25 4.06 14.83
N GLU A 162 -5.75 4.67 15.90
CA GLU A 162 -4.58 4.21 16.64
C GLU A 162 -4.80 2.81 17.24
N ILE A 163 -5.96 2.58 17.86
CA ILE A 163 -6.32 1.26 18.41
C ILE A 163 -6.31 0.18 17.31
N ILE A 164 -6.85 0.49 16.14
CA ILE A 164 -6.87 -0.47 15.01
C ILE A 164 -5.48 -0.66 14.43
N TYR A 165 -4.71 0.42 14.31
CA TYR A 165 -3.34 0.37 13.84
C TYR A 165 -2.49 -0.58 14.72
N ASP A 166 -2.55 -0.42 16.03
CA ASP A 166 -1.83 -1.26 16.99
C ASP A 166 -2.31 -2.72 16.96
N ALA A 167 -3.62 -2.93 16.79
CA ALA A 167 -4.19 -4.29 16.71
C ALA A 167 -3.71 -5.05 15.46
N ILE A 168 -3.51 -4.37 14.33
CA ILE A 168 -3.02 -5.00 13.09
C ILE A 168 -1.54 -5.41 13.21
N ASP A 169 -0.73 -4.68 13.98
CA ASP A 169 0.68 -5.01 14.21
C ASP A 169 0.90 -6.26 15.06
N LEU A 170 -0.15 -6.75 15.76
CA LEU A 170 -0.08 -7.92 16.63
C LEU A 170 -0.39 -9.25 15.93
N TYR A 171 -0.75 -9.23 14.65
CA TYR A 171 -1.09 -10.40 13.82
C TYR A 171 -0.20 -10.52 12.58
#